data_3c21f812d725a34a36e28788b9191b1e
#
_entry.id   3c21f812d725a34a36e28788b9191b1e
#
_cell.length_a   1.000
_cell.length_b   1.000
_cell.length_c   1.000
_cell.angle_alpha   90.00
_cell.angle_beta   90.00
_cell.angle_gamma   90.00
#
_symmetry.space_group_name_H-M   'P 1'
#
loop_
_entity.id
_entity.type
_entity.pdbx_description
1 polymer ?
#
loop_
_entity_poly.entity_id
_entity_poly.type
_entity_poly.pdbx_seq_one_letter_code
_entity_poly.pdbx_strand_id
1 'polypeptide(L)'
;GYEFSTLRPKGAFVSGAGAYTSGPLSFMDIYDAMCFTVSSAGGRRGAQMGTFDISHPDITDFIRAKREDGRLRQFNLSCLITDQFMQAVKDDRDWDLVFPANESDLAEDDTRVTWRHWPVTEGYRTNENGEVACKIYRSIPARRLWNLIMASTYDYAEPGFILIDRINEMNNNWFCEDIRATNPCGEQPLPPYGSCL
;
A
#
# COMPACT_ATOMS: atom_id res chain seq x y z
N GLY A 1 -2.32 3.78 12.44
CA GLY A 1 -1.91 3.53 11.05
C GLY A 1 -2.98 2.81 10.26
N TYR A 2 -2.96 3.04 8.98
CA TYR A 2 -3.89 2.41 8.03
C TYR A 2 -3.10 1.87 6.84
N GLU A 3 -3.40 0.66 6.43
CA GLU A 3 -2.89 0.08 5.20
C GLU A 3 -3.94 0.26 4.10
N PHE A 4 -3.59 0.98 3.02
CA PHE A 4 -4.52 1.35 1.96
C PHE A 4 -4.41 0.49 0.69
N SER A 5 -3.47 -0.45 0.63
CA SER A 5 -3.22 -1.28 -0.56
C SER A 5 -4.34 -2.29 -0.85
N THR A 6 -5.23 -2.53 0.10
CA THR A 6 -6.39 -3.42 -0.11
C THR A 6 -7.54 -2.74 -0.87
N LEU A 7 -7.46 -1.43 -1.06
CA LEU A 7 -8.42 -0.69 -1.87
C LEU A 7 -8.10 -0.84 -3.36
N ARG A 8 -9.14 -1.00 -4.19
CA ARG A 8 -8.99 -1.15 -5.63
C ARG A 8 -8.25 0.04 -6.25
N PRO A 9 -7.40 -0.20 -7.24
CA PRO A 9 -6.67 0.87 -7.92
C PRO A 9 -7.63 1.80 -8.66
N LYS A 10 -7.20 3.06 -8.81
CA LYS A 10 -7.94 4.09 -9.53
C LYS A 10 -8.37 3.61 -10.92
N GLY A 11 -9.63 3.81 -11.24
CA GLY A 11 -10.20 3.39 -12.52
C GLY A 11 -10.60 1.92 -12.61
N ALA A 12 -10.46 1.13 -11.52
CA ALA A 12 -10.99 -0.23 -11.49
C ALA A 12 -12.52 -0.22 -11.41
N PHE A 13 -13.15 -1.14 -12.14
CA PHE A 13 -14.60 -1.26 -12.15
C PHE A 13 -15.14 -1.88 -10.87
N VAL A 14 -16.20 -1.31 -10.33
CA VAL A 14 -16.91 -1.78 -9.14
C VAL A 14 -18.28 -2.29 -9.56
N SER A 15 -18.42 -3.59 -9.72
CA SER A 15 -19.65 -4.22 -10.24
C SER A 15 -20.89 -3.89 -9.43
N GLY A 16 -20.79 -3.89 -8.10
CA GLY A 16 -21.92 -3.57 -7.21
C GLY A 16 -22.39 -2.11 -7.30
N ALA A 17 -21.54 -1.20 -7.74
CA ALA A 17 -21.88 0.22 -7.92
C ALA A 17 -22.12 0.61 -9.37
N GLY A 18 -21.78 -0.26 -10.32
CA GLY A 18 -21.84 0.05 -11.76
C GLY A 18 -20.95 1.23 -12.18
N ALA A 19 -19.86 1.49 -11.44
CA ALA A 19 -19.02 2.67 -11.59
C ALA A 19 -17.53 2.32 -11.42
N TYR A 20 -16.66 3.29 -11.70
CA TYR A 20 -15.22 3.17 -11.54
C TYR A 20 -14.77 3.83 -10.23
N THR A 21 -13.84 3.20 -9.50
CA THR A 21 -13.32 3.77 -8.25
C THR A 21 -12.37 4.93 -8.50
N SER A 22 -12.39 5.90 -7.57
CA SER A 22 -11.45 7.01 -7.54
C SER A 22 -10.05 6.63 -7.03
N GLY A 23 -9.91 5.42 -6.46
CA GLY A 23 -8.65 4.88 -5.97
C GLY A 23 -8.33 5.22 -4.51
N PRO A 24 -7.27 4.59 -3.95
CA PRO A 24 -6.93 4.68 -2.53
C PRO A 24 -6.67 6.10 -2.02
N LEU A 25 -6.01 6.94 -2.83
CA LEU A 25 -5.64 8.28 -2.40
C LEU A 25 -6.86 9.16 -2.11
N SER A 26 -7.95 9.01 -2.87
CA SER A 26 -9.20 9.73 -2.61
C SER A 26 -9.83 9.35 -1.27
N PHE A 27 -9.68 8.09 -0.85
CA PHE A 27 -10.11 7.66 0.47
C PHE A 27 -9.18 8.22 1.56
N MET A 28 -7.88 8.30 1.30
CA MET A 28 -6.94 8.95 2.22
C MET A 28 -7.30 10.43 2.45
N ASP A 29 -7.74 11.15 1.42
CA ASP A 29 -8.20 12.55 1.55
C ASP A 29 -9.39 12.66 2.55
N ILE A 30 -10.29 11.68 2.59
CA ILE A 30 -11.40 11.63 3.57
C ILE A 30 -10.86 11.45 5.00
N TYR A 31 -9.91 10.52 5.20
CA TYR A 31 -9.30 10.28 6.50
C TYR A 31 -8.47 11.49 6.98
N ASP A 32 -7.80 12.17 6.06
CA ASP A 32 -7.05 13.39 6.34
C ASP A 32 -7.98 14.51 6.85
N ALA A 33 -9.08 14.76 6.14
CA ALA A 33 -10.10 15.73 6.52
C ALA A 33 -10.77 15.37 7.86
N MET A 34 -11.07 14.10 8.10
CA MET A 34 -11.61 13.60 9.37
C MET A 34 -10.62 13.90 10.51
N CYS A 35 -9.36 13.51 10.37
CA CYS A 35 -8.34 13.72 11.38
C CYS A 35 -8.14 15.21 11.69
N PHE A 36 -8.10 16.05 10.68
CA PHE A 36 -8.02 17.50 10.84
C PHE A 36 -9.22 18.05 11.63
N THR A 37 -10.44 17.62 11.29
CA THR A 37 -11.68 18.09 11.92
C THR A 37 -11.73 17.71 13.41
N VAL A 38 -11.40 16.47 13.73
CA VAL A 38 -11.37 15.98 15.13
C VAL A 38 -10.27 16.71 15.93
N SER A 39 -9.12 16.95 15.33
CA SER A 39 -7.98 17.59 15.97
C SER A 39 -8.24 19.06 16.29
N SER A 40 -9.08 19.75 15.54
CA SER A 40 -9.37 21.18 15.75
C SER A 40 -10.14 21.45 17.05
N ALA A 41 -10.76 20.45 17.64
CA ALA A 41 -11.56 20.56 18.86
C ALA A 41 -10.74 20.42 20.17
N GLY A 42 -9.44 20.09 20.09
CA GLY A 42 -8.59 19.82 21.26
C GLY A 42 -7.19 20.40 21.16
N GLY A 43 -6.48 20.45 22.29
CA GLY A 43 -5.10 20.93 22.38
C GLY A 43 -4.05 20.02 21.73
N ARG A 44 -4.42 18.80 21.32
CA ARG A 44 -3.54 17.86 20.59
C ARG A 44 -4.01 17.71 19.14
N ARG A 45 -3.07 17.78 18.21
CA ARG A 45 -3.32 17.48 16.81
C ARG A 45 -3.35 15.97 16.60
N GLY A 46 -4.28 15.48 15.78
CA GLY A 46 -4.27 14.12 15.30
C GLY A 46 -3.10 13.89 14.35
N ALA A 47 -2.60 12.66 14.32
CA ALA A 47 -1.61 12.21 13.35
C ALA A 47 -1.93 10.79 12.91
N GLN A 48 -1.66 10.49 11.65
CA GLN A 48 -1.95 9.19 11.03
C GLN A 48 -0.73 8.67 10.28
N MET A 49 -0.60 7.36 10.15
CA MET A 49 0.32 6.70 9.23
C MET A 49 -0.50 6.07 8.10
N GLY A 50 -0.13 6.36 6.86
CA GLY A 50 -0.61 5.66 5.69
C GLY A 50 0.48 4.73 5.16
N THR A 51 0.22 3.43 5.13
CA THR A 51 1.11 2.45 4.51
C THR A 51 0.55 1.98 3.17
N PHE A 52 1.46 1.66 2.23
CA PHE A 52 1.09 1.31 0.88
C PHE A 52 2.06 0.30 0.28
N ASP A 53 1.53 -0.79 -0.27
CA ASP A 53 2.34 -1.86 -0.84
C ASP A 53 3.06 -1.39 -2.11
N ILE A 54 4.34 -1.73 -2.23
CA ILE A 54 5.19 -1.38 -3.36
C ILE A 54 4.70 -1.97 -4.69
N SER A 55 3.87 -3.01 -4.63
CA SER A 55 3.30 -3.68 -5.82
C SER A 55 1.98 -3.06 -6.30
N HIS A 56 1.37 -2.15 -5.52
CA HIS A 56 0.06 -1.62 -5.87
C HIS A 56 0.11 -0.76 -7.15
N PRO A 57 -0.89 -0.83 -8.05
CA PRO A 57 -0.91 -0.04 -9.30
C PRO A 57 -0.77 1.48 -9.10
N ASP A 58 -1.30 2.02 -7.99
CA ASP A 58 -1.27 3.47 -7.69
C ASP A 58 -0.05 3.90 -6.85
N ILE A 59 0.95 3.03 -6.68
CA ILE A 59 2.14 3.32 -5.84
C ILE A 59 2.87 4.61 -6.27
N THR A 60 2.93 4.90 -7.56
CA THR A 60 3.60 6.11 -8.05
C THR A 60 2.86 7.39 -7.64
N ASP A 61 1.54 7.35 -7.58
CA ASP A 61 0.72 8.47 -7.13
C ASP A 61 0.84 8.63 -5.61
N PHE A 62 0.89 7.52 -4.86
CA PHE A 62 1.15 7.53 -3.42
C PHE A 62 2.51 8.16 -3.09
N ILE A 63 3.59 7.77 -3.77
CA ILE A 63 4.93 8.34 -3.56
C ILE A 63 4.95 9.86 -3.82
N ARG A 64 4.12 10.33 -4.74
CA ARG A 64 4.05 11.75 -5.13
C ARG A 64 2.99 12.55 -4.37
N ALA A 65 2.17 11.92 -3.54
CA ALA A 65 0.99 12.54 -2.96
C ALA A 65 1.28 13.82 -2.18
N LYS A 66 2.42 13.90 -1.51
CA LYS A 66 2.85 15.07 -0.73
C LYS A 66 3.57 16.16 -1.54
N ARG A 67 3.77 15.94 -2.84
CA ARG A 67 4.30 16.99 -3.74
C ARG A 67 3.25 18.05 -4.05
N GLU A 68 1.97 17.71 -3.92
CA GLU A 68 0.88 18.69 -3.98
C GLU A 68 0.82 19.44 -2.65
N ASP A 69 1.00 20.75 -2.70
CA ASP A 69 1.02 21.58 -1.50
C ASP A 69 -0.31 21.45 -0.74
N GLY A 70 -0.21 21.11 0.52
CA GLY A 70 -1.34 20.99 1.44
C GLY A 70 -2.08 19.66 1.46
N ARG A 71 -1.74 18.69 0.62
CA ARG A 71 -2.40 17.37 0.60
C ARG A 71 -1.88 16.44 1.68
N LEU A 72 -2.77 15.64 2.28
CA LEU A 72 -2.49 14.61 3.29
C LEU A 72 -1.62 15.09 4.47
N ARG A 73 -1.89 16.29 4.97
CA ARG A 73 -1.09 16.92 6.05
C ARG A 73 -1.15 16.19 7.38
N GLN A 74 -2.22 15.42 7.62
CA GLN A 74 -2.39 14.66 8.86
C GLN A 74 -1.78 13.24 8.75
N PHE A 75 -1.25 12.88 7.57
CA PHE A 75 -0.58 11.61 7.34
C PHE A 75 0.94 11.75 7.31
N ASN A 76 1.62 10.79 7.92
CA ASN A 76 2.93 10.33 7.49
C ASN A 76 2.74 9.16 6.53
N LEU A 77 3.55 9.08 5.48
CA LEU A 77 3.42 8.08 4.42
C LEU A 77 4.62 7.14 4.44
N SER A 78 4.37 5.83 4.30
CA SER A 78 5.43 4.83 4.19
C SER A 78 5.08 3.75 3.17
N CYS A 79 6.05 3.42 2.30
CA CYS A 79 5.95 2.30 1.38
C CYS A 79 6.29 0.99 2.10
N LEU A 80 5.47 -0.05 1.92
CA LEU A 80 5.79 -1.41 2.35
C LEU A 80 6.70 -2.05 1.31
N ILE A 81 7.96 -2.23 1.66
CA ILE A 81 9.00 -2.76 0.78
C ILE A 81 9.22 -4.23 1.07
N THR A 82 9.09 -5.08 0.05
CA THR A 82 9.33 -6.52 0.15
C THR A 82 10.76 -6.89 -0.23
N ASP A 83 11.24 -8.02 0.26
CA ASP A 83 12.54 -8.59 -0.12
C ASP A 83 12.61 -8.88 -1.63
N GLN A 84 11.49 -9.34 -2.21
CA GLN A 84 11.38 -9.57 -3.65
C GLN A 84 11.60 -8.29 -4.46
N PHE A 85 11.01 -7.17 -4.02
CA PHE A 85 11.23 -5.88 -4.66
C PHE A 85 12.69 -5.45 -4.55
N MET A 86 13.30 -5.55 -3.38
CA MET A 86 14.72 -5.21 -3.18
C MET A 86 15.64 -6.09 -4.03
N GLN A 87 15.30 -7.36 -4.20
CA GLN A 87 16.05 -8.24 -5.09
C GLN A 87 15.88 -7.83 -6.56
N ALA A 88 14.67 -7.42 -6.98
CA ALA A 88 14.45 -6.89 -8.33
C ALA A 88 15.24 -5.59 -8.59
N VAL A 89 15.35 -4.70 -7.59
CA VAL A 89 16.19 -3.49 -7.66
C VAL A 89 17.66 -3.84 -7.83
N LYS A 90 18.15 -4.82 -7.07
CA LYS A 90 19.53 -5.31 -7.12
C LYS A 90 19.90 -5.88 -8.50
N ASP A 91 18.99 -6.73 -9.02
CA ASP A 91 19.17 -7.46 -10.27
C ASP A 91 18.81 -6.62 -11.51
N ASP A 92 18.41 -5.35 -11.32
CA ASP A 92 17.96 -4.44 -12.37
C ASP A 92 16.83 -5.02 -13.23
N ARG A 93 15.86 -5.68 -12.57
CA ARG A 93 14.69 -6.30 -13.21
C ARG A 93 13.48 -5.38 -13.20
N ASP A 94 12.50 -5.71 -14.03
CA ASP A 94 11.17 -5.11 -13.96
C ASP A 94 10.40 -5.58 -12.72
N TRP A 95 9.53 -4.72 -12.24
CA TRP A 95 8.62 -4.94 -11.15
C TRP A 95 7.18 -4.78 -11.61
N ASP A 96 6.38 -5.82 -11.38
CA ASP A 96 4.97 -5.82 -11.76
C ASP A 96 4.12 -5.12 -10.71
N LEU A 97 3.34 -4.15 -11.15
CA LEU A 97 2.31 -3.51 -10.37
C LEU A 97 1.01 -4.29 -10.54
N VAL A 98 0.50 -4.80 -9.42
CA VAL A 98 -0.54 -5.82 -9.39
C VAL A 98 -1.65 -5.50 -8.40
N PHE A 99 -2.82 -6.07 -8.65
CA PHE A 99 -3.93 -6.08 -7.71
C PHE A 99 -4.69 -7.40 -7.84
N PRO A 100 -5.31 -7.93 -6.76
CA PRO A 100 -6.09 -9.15 -6.82
C PRO A 100 -7.13 -9.14 -7.95
N ALA A 101 -7.11 -10.17 -8.76
CA ALA A 101 -8.01 -10.36 -9.88
C ALA A 101 -9.32 -11.00 -9.43
N ASN A 102 -10.45 -10.45 -9.87
CA ASN A 102 -11.74 -11.10 -9.72
C ASN A 102 -11.96 -12.14 -10.83
N GLU A 103 -13.01 -12.94 -10.74
CA GLU A 103 -13.30 -13.97 -11.73
C GLU A 103 -13.56 -13.41 -13.15
N SER A 104 -14.08 -12.20 -13.26
CA SER A 104 -14.26 -11.56 -14.58
C SER A 104 -12.92 -11.13 -15.20
N ASP A 105 -11.97 -10.61 -14.38
CA ASP A 105 -10.61 -10.33 -14.85
C ASP A 105 -9.91 -11.59 -15.33
N LEU A 106 -10.09 -12.71 -14.63
CA LEU A 106 -9.46 -13.99 -14.96
C LEU A 106 -10.10 -14.69 -16.17
N ALA A 107 -11.29 -14.29 -16.56
CA ALA A 107 -11.99 -14.80 -17.73
C ALA A 107 -11.57 -14.10 -19.05
N GLU A 108 -10.85 -12.98 -18.96
CA GLU A 108 -10.33 -12.25 -20.14
C GLU A 108 -9.04 -12.92 -20.63
N ASP A 109 -9.01 -13.33 -21.91
CA ASP A 109 -7.88 -14.05 -22.52
C ASP A 109 -6.54 -13.29 -22.47
N ASP A 110 -6.59 -11.96 -22.47
CA ASP A 110 -5.40 -11.09 -22.48
C ASP A 110 -4.90 -10.70 -21.07
N THR A 111 -5.57 -11.14 -20.02
CA THR A 111 -5.18 -10.77 -18.64
C THR A 111 -3.91 -11.50 -18.23
N ARG A 112 -2.83 -10.72 -18.02
CA ARG A 112 -1.60 -11.24 -17.41
C ARG A 112 -1.79 -11.39 -15.92
N VAL A 113 -1.52 -12.60 -15.40
CA VAL A 113 -1.71 -12.95 -14.00
C VAL A 113 -0.38 -13.37 -13.37
N THR A 114 -0.19 -12.99 -12.12
CA THR A 114 0.88 -13.47 -11.23
C THR A 114 0.32 -13.81 -9.86
N TRP A 115 1.08 -14.53 -9.05
CA TRP A 115 0.70 -14.91 -7.70
C TRP A 115 1.44 -14.04 -6.69
N ARG A 116 0.73 -13.53 -5.68
CA ARG A 116 1.31 -12.69 -4.61
C ARG A 116 0.66 -13.00 -3.27
N HIS A 117 1.44 -12.88 -2.21
CA HIS A 117 0.86 -12.76 -0.88
C HIS A 117 0.04 -11.48 -0.79
N TRP A 118 -1.18 -11.60 -0.29
CA TRP A 118 -2.09 -10.47 -0.15
C TRP A 118 -2.82 -10.56 1.20
N PRO A 119 -3.01 -9.43 1.92
CA PRO A 119 -3.59 -9.46 3.27
C PRO A 119 -5.06 -9.87 3.30
N VAL A 120 -5.77 -9.78 2.17
CA VAL A 120 -7.17 -10.21 2.03
C VAL A 120 -7.23 -11.29 0.96
N THR A 121 -7.56 -12.51 1.36
CA THR A 121 -7.68 -13.67 0.46
C THR A 121 -9.13 -14.04 0.17
N GLU A 122 -10.06 -13.62 1.05
CA GLU A 122 -11.48 -13.92 0.89
C GLU A 122 -12.05 -13.29 -0.39
N GLY A 123 -12.73 -14.11 -1.17
CA GLY A 123 -13.33 -13.69 -2.44
C GLY A 123 -12.39 -13.67 -3.64
N TYR A 124 -11.13 -14.09 -3.46
CA TYR A 124 -10.15 -14.19 -4.54
C TYR A 124 -9.66 -15.64 -4.74
N ARG A 125 -9.21 -15.95 -5.94
CA ARG A 125 -8.61 -17.24 -6.25
C ARG A 125 -7.23 -17.35 -5.60
N THR A 126 -7.01 -18.43 -4.85
CA THR A 126 -5.73 -18.72 -4.17
C THR A 126 -5.09 -20.00 -4.72
N ASN A 127 -3.76 -20.07 -4.67
CA ASN A 127 -2.99 -21.27 -4.97
C ASN A 127 -2.72 -22.11 -3.69
N GLU A 128 -2.00 -23.21 -3.85
CA GLU A 128 -1.66 -24.13 -2.76
C GLU A 128 -0.76 -23.47 -1.68
N ASN A 129 -0.04 -22.40 -2.03
CA ASN A 129 0.81 -21.62 -1.11
C ASN A 129 0.04 -20.50 -0.38
N GLY A 130 -1.27 -20.35 -0.63
CA GLY A 130 -2.08 -19.29 -0.06
C GLY A 130 -1.87 -17.92 -0.73
N GLU A 131 -1.19 -17.87 -1.89
CA GLU A 131 -1.04 -16.64 -2.66
C GLU A 131 -2.28 -16.37 -3.50
N VAL A 132 -2.62 -15.10 -3.68
CA VAL A 132 -3.76 -14.64 -4.47
C VAL A 132 -3.37 -14.43 -5.94
N ALA A 133 -4.25 -14.81 -6.85
CA ALA A 133 -4.10 -14.49 -8.26
C ALA A 133 -4.28 -12.98 -8.49
N CYS A 134 -3.24 -12.31 -8.95
CA CYS A 134 -3.23 -10.87 -9.16
C CYS A 134 -3.07 -10.53 -10.65
N LYS A 135 -3.92 -9.62 -11.13
CA LYS A 135 -3.81 -9.01 -12.47
C LYS A 135 -2.62 -8.06 -12.48
N ILE A 136 -1.79 -8.17 -13.52
CA ILE A 136 -0.68 -7.24 -13.76
C ILE A 136 -1.23 -6.04 -14.55
N TYR A 137 -1.23 -4.88 -13.91
CA TYR A 137 -1.67 -3.62 -14.54
C TYR A 137 -0.57 -3.02 -15.42
N ARG A 138 0.67 -3.05 -14.93
CA ARG A 138 1.85 -2.61 -15.69
C ARG A 138 3.12 -3.14 -15.05
N SER A 139 4.20 -3.18 -15.81
CA SER A 139 5.55 -3.48 -15.34
C SER A 139 6.42 -2.22 -15.48
N ILE A 140 7.24 -1.95 -14.48
CA ILE A 140 8.17 -0.82 -14.47
C ILE A 140 9.55 -1.28 -13.98
N PRO A 141 10.67 -0.68 -14.43
CA PRO A 141 11.97 -1.01 -13.88
C PRO A 141 12.01 -0.76 -12.37
N ALA A 142 12.32 -1.80 -11.57
CA ALA A 142 12.33 -1.73 -10.11
C ALA A 142 13.26 -0.62 -9.60
N ARG A 143 14.43 -0.45 -10.22
CA ARG A 143 15.40 0.60 -9.89
C ARG A 143 14.83 2.00 -10.12
N ARG A 144 13.99 2.18 -11.16
CA ARG A 144 13.33 3.47 -11.42
C ARG A 144 12.33 3.81 -10.30
N LEU A 145 11.56 2.82 -9.83
CA LEU A 145 10.63 3.02 -8.72
C LEU A 145 11.37 3.33 -7.42
N TRP A 146 12.44 2.59 -7.14
CA TRP A 146 13.31 2.87 -6.00
C TRP A 146 13.89 4.28 -6.02
N ASN A 147 14.43 4.71 -7.16
CA ASN A 147 14.96 6.07 -7.33
C ASN A 147 13.88 7.14 -7.14
N LEU A 148 12.63 6.87 -7.55
CA LEU A 148 11.51 7.78 -7.32
C LEU A 148 11.21 7.95 -5.83
N ILE A 149 11.25 6.86 -5.05
CA ILE A 149 11.10 6.91 -3.59
C ILE A 149 12.24 7.76 -3.00
N MET A 150 13.49 7.44 -3.33
CA MET A 150 14.66 8.14 -2.79
C MET A 150 14.62 9.64 -3.10
N ALA A 151 14.30 10.03 -4.35
CA ALA A 151 14.16 11.43 -4.73
C ALA A 151 13.03 12.13 -3.96
N SER A 152 11.87 11.49 -3.81
CA SER A 152 10.77 12.04 -3.03
C SER A 152 11.13 12.23 -1.56
N THR A 153 11.77 11.22 -0.95
CA THR A 153 12.20 11.29 0.45
C THR A 153 13.26 12.38 0.66
N TYR A 154 14.18 12.54 -0.29
CA TYR A 154 15.18 13.60 -0.23
C TYR A 154 14.57 15.00 -0.31
N ASP A 155 13.63 15.22 -1.25
CA ASP A 155 13.04 16.53 -1.50
C ASP A 155 11.97 16.93 -0.47
N TYR A 156 11.18 15.95 0.03
CA TYR A 156 9.96 16.19 0.83
C TYR A 156 9.96 15.48 2.19
N ALA A 157 11.03 14.78 2.56
CA ALA A 157 11.12 13.92 3.75
C ALA A 157 10.11 12.74 3.77
N GLU A 158 9.35 12.54 2.69
CA GLU A 158 8.33 11.49 2.53
C GLU A 158 8.22 11.02 1.08
N PRO A 159 7.80 9.75 0.83
CA PRO A 159 7.44 8.76 1.84
C PRO A 159 8.66 8.17 2.55
N GLY A 160 8.45 7.66 3.77
CA GLY A 160 9.34 6.70 4.39
C GLY A 160 9.17 5.30 3.75
N PHE A 161 9.90 4.31 4.27
CA PHE A 161 9.70 2.92 3.88
C PHE A 161 9.82 1.97 5.07
N ILE A 162 9.11 0.87 4.98
CA ILE A 162 9.06 -0.19 5.98
C ILE A 162 9.48 -1.48 5.28
N LEU A 163 10.54 -2.14 5.76
CA LEU A 163 10.98 -3.45 5.27
C LEU A 163 10.06 -4.51 5.84
N ILE A 164 8.89 -4.67 5.22
CA ILE A 164 7.75 -5.37 5.83
C ILE A 164 8.03 -6.86 6.07
N ASP A 165 8.75 -7.52 5.18
CA ASP A 165 9.10 -8.93 5.35
C ASP A 165 10.03 -9.10 6.55
N ARG A 166 11.00 -8.19 6.73
CA ARG A 166 11.92 -8.22 7.87
C ARG A 166 11.24 -7.97 9.20
N ILE A 167 10.27 -7.05 9.22
CA ILE A 167 9.50 -6.77 10.43
C ILE A 167 8.66 -8.01 10.81
N ASN A 168 8.02 -8.65 9.85
CA ASN A 168 7.22 -9.85 10.11
C ASN A 168 8.11 -11.06 10.49
N GLU A 169 9.29 -11.21 9.88
CA GLU A 169 10.27 -12.23 10.27
C GLU A 169 10.71 -12.09 11.74
N MET A 170 10.86 -10.86 12.22
CA MET A 170 11.30 -10.55 13.59
C MET A 170 10.14 -10.40 14.58
N ASN A 171 8.89 -10.52 14.14
CA ASN A 171 7.73 -10.44 15.01
C ASN A 171 7.65 -11.66 15.93
N ASN A 172 7.64 -11.44 17.24
CA ASN A 172 7.51 -12.51 18.22
C ASN A 172 6.17 -13.27 18.14
N ASN A 173 5.15 -12.62 17.60
CA ASN A 173 3.79 -13.17 17.43
C ASN A 173 3.51 -13.64 15.99
N TRP A 174 4.54 -13.94 15.21
CA TRP A 174 4.45 -14.35 13.80
C TRP A 174 3.44 -15.47 13.53
N PHE A 175 3.16 -16.30 14.53
CA PHE A 175 2.27 -17.46 14.42
C PHE A 175 0.77 -17.10 14.44
N CYS A 176 0.40 -15.86 14.78
CA CYS A 176 -1.01 -15.45 14.92
C CYS A 176 -1.34 -14.07 14.37
N GLU A 177 -0.34 -13.30 13.94
CA GLU A 177 -0.56 -11.95 13.43
C GLU A 177 0.40 -11.60 12.28
N ASP A 178 -0.02 -10.65 11.45
CA ASP A 178 0.76 -10.10 10.34
C ASP A 178 0.77 -8.58 10.46
N ILE A 179 1.97 -7.99 10.51
CA ILE A 179 2.15 -6.55 10.65
C ILE A 179 2.04 -5.91 9.26
N ARG A 180 1.18 -4.88 9.13
CA ARG A 180 0.93 -4.18 7.88
C ARG A 180 1.04 -2.66 7.99
N ALA A 181 1.06 -2.13 9.21
CA ALA A 181 1.17 -0.69 9.47
C ALA A 181 1.96 -0.42 10.75
N THR A 182 2.21 0.84 11.01
CA THR A 182 2.85 1.33 12.24
C THR A 182 2.02 2.46 12.84
N ASN A 183 2.40 2.94 14.02
CA ASN A 183 1.95 4.23 14.54
C ASN A 183 2.45 5.38 13.65
N PRO A 184 1.99 6.64 13.87
CA PRO A 184 2.33 7.78 13.00
C PRO A 184 3.84 8.06 12.84
N CYS A 185 4.64 7.82 13.88
CA CYS A 185 6.09 8.04 13.84
C CYS A 185 6.89 6.86 13.27
N GLY A 186 6.28 5.69 13.11
CA GLY A 186 6.89 4.54 12.45
C GLY A 186 7.68 3.58 13.35
N GLU A 187 7.81 3.87 14.65
CA GLU A 187 8.61 3.09 15.60
C GLU A 187 7.86 1.91 16.24
N GLN A 188 6.52 1.85 16.10
CA GLN A 188 5.69 0.78 16.67
C GLN A 188 4.97 0.02 15.56
N PRO A 189 5.56 -1.06 15.03
CA PRO A 189 4.87 -1.96 14.11
C PRO A 189 3.75 -2.68 14.87
N LEU A 190 2.55 -2.67 14.29
CA LEU A 190 1.36 -3.22 14.93
C LEU A 190 0.55 -4.06 13.93
N PRO A 191 -0.07 -5.15 14.42
CA PRO A 191 -1.02 -5.92 13.63
C PRO A 191 -2.33 -5.14 13.44
N PRO A 192 -3.18 -5.55 12.49
CA PRO A 192 -4.55 -5.05 12.39
C PRO A 192 -5.28 -5.12 13.74
N TYR A 193 -6.02 -4.05 14.05
CA TYR A 193 -6.75 -3.89 15.33
C TYR A 193 -5.87 -3.81 16.59
N GLY A 194 -4.55 -3.71 16.44
CA GLY A 194 -3.63 -3.42 17.54
C GLY A 194 -3.76 -1.97 18.01
N SER A 195 -3.51 -1.74 19.31
CA SER A 195 -3.52 -0.40 19.92
C SER A 195 -2.10 0.04 20.28
N CYS A 196 -1.80 1.30 20.01
CA CYS A 196 -0.61 1.98 20.52
C CYS A 196 -1.03 3.03 21.57
N LEU A 197 -0.43 2.96 22.76
CA LEU A 197 -0.63 3.93 23.85
C LEU A 197 0.56 4.88 23.95
#